data_4169ad69aecef0e8c53b6ff5dd44dfb2
#
_entry.id   4169ad69aecef0e8c53b6ff5dd44dfb2
#
_cell.length_a   1.000
_cell.length_b   1.000
_cell.length_c   1.000
_cell.angle_alpha   90.00
_cell.angle_beta   90.00
_cell.angle_gamma   90.00
#
_symmetry.space_group_name_H-M   'P 1'
#
loop_
_entity.id
_entity.type
_entity.pdbx_description
1 polymer ?
#
loop_
_entity_poly.entity_id
_entity_poly.type
_entity_poly.pdbx_seq_one_letter_code
_entity_poly.pdbx_strand_id
1 'polypeptide(L)'
;MATTIKSSDLDFDNIKASLRSYLGNQTEFADYDFEGSALSSIIDVLAYNTHLNGLIANFALNETFLPTAQLRTSLVNHSLAFGYIPRSKTSSNARLTVQVAVTGVQPDTITLPAGSAFTTIVEGVTYTFRTLIEYTAFNNGQGLYTFVDAIGSPYITVFEGDLTVKTFLADPQADRQVYVIPDENLDLSTVAVQVYDDINSDNFTTYFSGNATSGGNVI
;
A
#
# COMPACT_ATOMS: atom_id res chain seq x y z
N MET A 1 -9.83 -21.28 11.07
CA MET A 1 -9.87 -21.64 9.63
C MET A 1 -11.02 -20.87 8.99
N ALA A 2 -10.77 -20.12 7.94
CA ALA A 2 -11.82 -19.45 7.19
C ALA A 2 -12.69 -20.53 6.51
N THR A 3 -13.99 -20.49 6.74
CA THR A 3 -14.93 -21.44 6.13
C THR A 3 -15.26 -20.92 4.74
N THR A 4 -14.79 -21.62 3.70
CA THR A 4 -15.10 -21.27 2.30
C THR A 4 -16.58 -21.53 2.03
N ILE A 5 -17.27 -20.54 1.48
CA ILE A 5 -18.67 -20.67 1.07
C ILE A 5 -18.70 -21.28 -0.33
N LYS A 6 -19.49 -22.35 -0.52
CA LYS A 6 -19.72 -22.97 -1.82
C LYS A 6 -21.19 -22.84 -2.19
N SER A 7 -21.48 -22.23 -3.33
CA SER A 7 -22.85 -22.03 -3.81
C SER A 7 -23.26 -23.03 -4.90
N SER A 8 -22.28 -23.72 -5.53
CA SER A 8 -22.53 -24.67 -6.60
C SER A 8 -21.53 -25.82 -6.56
N ASP A 9 -21.92 -26.95 -7.09
CA ASP A 9 -21.01 -28.07 -7.36
C ASP A 9 -20.11 -27.67 -8.54
N LEU A 10 -18.80 -27.74 -8.32
CA LEU A 10 -17.78 -27.35 -9.29
C LEU A 10 -17.12 -28.53 -9.99
N ASP A 11 -17.61 -29.75 -9.75
CA ASP A 11 -17.04 -30.93 -10.38
C ASP A 11 -17.45 -30.97 -11.85
N PHE A 12 -16.45 -30.93 -12.73
CA PHE A 12 -16.64 -30.95 -14.18
C PHE A 12 -17.35 -32.23 -14.65
N ASP A 13 -16.98 -33.39 -14.11
CA ASP A 13 -17.54 -34.67 -14.52
C ASP A 13 -19.00 -34.79 -14.07
N ASN A 14 -19.35 -34.28 -12.90
CA ASN A 14 -20.74 -34.22 -12.42
C ASN A 14 -21.59 -33.29 -13.31
N ILE A 15 -21.07 -32.13 -13.69
CA ILE A 15 -21.76 -31.21 -14.59
C ILE A 15 -21.99 -31.87 -15.97
N LYS A 16 -20.96 -32.52 -16.51
CA LYS A 16 -21.02 -33.25 -17.76
C LYS A 16 -22.05 -34.38 -17.73
N ALA A 17 -22.03 -35.19 -16.66
CA ALA A 17 -23.00 -36.27 -16.44
C ALA A 17 -24.43 -35.73 -16.33
N SER A 18 -24.64 -34.62 -15.63
CA SER A 18 -25.92 -33.93 -15.50
C SER A 18 -26.45 -33.45 -16.84
N LEU A 19 -25.60 -32.83 -17.68
CA LEU A 19 -25.96 -32.36 -19.00
C LEU A 19 -26.35 -33.55 -19.92
N ARG A 20 -25.60 -34.64 -19.88
CA ARG A 20 -25.91 -35.86 -20.65
C ARG A 20 -27.23 -36.47 -20.20
N SER A 21 -27.46 -36.58 -18.91
CA SER A 21 -28.70 -37.09 -18.35
C SER A 21 -29.89 -36.24 -18.75
N TYR A 22 -29.75 -34.91 -18.69
CA TYR A 22 -30.79 -33.98 -19.09
C TYR A 22 -31.14 -34.15 -20.59
N LEU A 23 -30.15 -34.20 -21.50
CA LEU A 23 -30.35 -34.36 -22.91
C LEU A 23 -30.94 -35.75 -23.27
N GLY A 24 -30.47 -36.83 -22.61
CA GLY A 24 -30.98 -38.18 -22.83
C GLY A 24 -32.44 -38.38 -22.40
N ASN A 25 -32.97 -37.51 -21.55
CA ASN A 25 -34.38 -37.49 -21.13
C ASN A 25 -35.28 -36.70 -22.12
N GLN A 26 -34.71 -36.04 -23.13
CA GLN A 26 -35.50 -35.34 -24.16
C GLN A 26 -35.88 -36.32 -25.27
N THR A 27 -37.08 -36.21 -25.76
CA THR A 27 -37.63 -37.14 -26.81
C THR A 27 -36.84 -37.10 -28.12
N GLU A 28 -36.25 -35.96 -28.43
CA GLU A 28 -35.45 -35.70 -29.63
C GLU A 28 -34.10 -36.44 -29.62
N PHE A 29 -33.60 -36.84 -28.42
CA PHE A 29 -32.29 -37.46 -28.23
C PHE A 29 -32.34 -38.85 -27.56
N ALA A 30 -33.51 -39.48 -27.52
CA ALA A 30 -33.72 -40.72 -26.77
C ALA A 30 -32.80 -41.89 -27.21
N ASP A 31 -32.39 -41.93 -28.48
CA ASP A 31 -31.52 -42.98 -29.04
C ASP A 31 -30.13 -42.43 -29.45
N TYR A 32 -29.76 -41.28 -28.97
CA TYR A 32 -28.52 -40.63 -29.40
C TYR A 32 -27.32 -41.07 -28.57
N ASP A 33 -26.24 -41.53 -29.24
CA ASP A 33 -24.96 -41.84 -28.62
C ASP A 33 -24.16 -40.56 -28.39
N PHE A 34 -24.15 -40.12 -27.13
CA PHE A 34 -23.41 -38.92 -26.74
C PHE A 34 -21.89 -39.14 -26.62
N GLU A 35 -21.38 -40.36 -26.61
CA GLU A 35 -19.95 -40.63 -26.45
C GLU A 35 -19.18 -40.60 -27.75
N GLY A 36 -19.79 -41.08 -28.85
CA GLY A 36 -19.14 -41.17 -30.14
C GLY A 36 -19.41 -40.00 -31.08
N SER A 37 -20.16 -38.98 -30.69
CA SER A 37 -20.65 -37.94 -31.57
C SER A 37 -19.97 -36.59 -31.40
N ALA A 38 -20.08 -35.72 -32.45
CA ALA A 38 -19.63 -34.31 -32.33
C ALA A 38 -20.35 -33.54 -31.22
N LEU A 39 -21.56 -33.97 -30.82
CA LEU A 39 -22.32 -33.36 -29.72
C LEU A 39 -21.62 -33.56 -28.38
N SER A 40 -20.84 -34.63 -28.20
CA SER A 40 -20.00 -34.83 -26.99
C SER A 40 -19.04 -33.67 -26.78
N SER A 41 -18.39 -33.17 -27.85
CA SER A 41 -17.48 -32.01 -27.75
C SER A 41 -18.21 -30.72 -27.34
N ILE A 42 -19.46 -30.55 -27.80
CA ILE A 42 -20.28 -29.39 -27.39
C ILE A 42 -20.67 -29.50 -25.92
N ILE A 43 -21.03 -30.69 -25.45
CA ILE A 43 -21.32 -30.95 -24.03
C ILE A 43 -20.08 -30.65 -23.17
N ASP A 44 -18.88 -31.04 -23.61
CA ASP A 44 -17.63 -30.78 -22.91
C ASP A 44 -17.35 -29.27 -22.81
N VAL A 45 -17.56 -28.50 -23.86
CA VAL A 45 -17.43 -27.04 -23.86
C VAL A 45 -18.45 -26.39 -22.93
N LEU A 46 -19.71 -26.85 -22.96
CA LEU A 46 -20.75 -26.34 -22.06
C LEU A 46 -20.44 -26.67 -20.60
N ALA A 47 -19.99 -27.90 -20.32
CA ALA A 47 -19.60 -28.33 -18.98
C ALA A 47 -18.41 -27.51 -18.47
N TYR A 48 -17.40 -27.25 -19.33
CA TYR A 48 -16.25 -26.43 -18.99
C TYR A 48 -16.67 -24.98 -18.70
N ASN A 49 -17.52 -24.40 -19.54
CA ASN A 49 -18.02 -23.04 -19.32
C ASN A 49 -18.81 -22.94 -18.00
N THR A 50 -19.68 -23.91 -17.74
CA THR A 50 -20.46 -23.97 -16.49
C THR A 50 -19.55 -24.11 -15.27
N HIS A 51 -18.54 -24.99 -15.35
CA HIS A 51 -17.52 -25.14 -14.30
C HIS A 51 -16.78 -23.82 -14.04
N LEU A 52 -16.31 -23.15 -15.10
CA LEU A 52 -15.60 -21.86 -14.97
C LEU A 52 -16.49 -20.77 -14.38
N ASN A 53 -17.74 -20.67 -14.86
CA ASN A 53 -18.71 -19.69 -14.32
C ASN A 53 -19.02 -19.97 -12.84
N GLY A 54 -19.16 -21.23 -12.45
CA GLY A 54 -19.34 -21.62 -11.05
C GLY A 54 -18.13 -21.27 -10.19
N LEU A 55 -16.92 -21.46 -10.70
CA LEU A 55 -15.69 -21.06 -10.02
C LEU A 55 -15.64 -19.54 -9.78
N ILE A 56 -15.92 -18.76 -10.81
CA ILE A 56 -15.94 -17.28 -10.72
C ILE A 56 -17.03 -16.83 -9.74
N ALA A 57 -18.23 -17.43 -9.80
CA ALA A 57 -19.32 -17.11 -8.88
C ALA A 57 -18.97 -17.40 -7.42
N ASN A 58 -18.37 -18.57 -7.15
CA ASN A 58 -17.91 -18.92 -5.81
C ASN A 58 -16.79 -18.00 -5.33
N PHE A 59 -15.85 -17.63 -6.20
CA PHE A 59 -14.81 -16.67 -5.88
C PHE A 59 -15.41 -15.30 -5.53
N ALA A 60 -16.29 -14.78 -6.39
CA ALA A 60 -16.96 -13.51 -6.17
C ALA A 60 -17.77 -13.51 -4.85
N LEU A 61 -18.47 -14.62 -4.56
CA LEU A 61 -19.20 -14.76 -3.31
C LEU A 61 -18.28 -14.74 -2.08
N ASN A 62 -17.13 -15.41 -2.15
CA ASN A 62 -16.17 -15.41 -1.05
C ASN A 62 -15.54 -14.01 -0.85
N GLU A 63 -15.32 -13.27 -1.93
CA GLU A 63 -14.83 -11.88 -1.84
C GLU A 63 -15.86 -10.89 -1.26
N THR A 64 -17.13 -11.25 -1.21
CA THR A 64 -18.19 -10.39 -0.63
C THR A 64 -18.12 -10.31 0.91
N PHE A 65 -17.52 -11.28 1.56
CA PHE A 65 -17.50 -11.36 3.02
C PHE A 65 -16.07 -11.22 3.57
N LEU A 66 -15.88 -10.35 4.56
CA LEU A 66 -14.59 -10.10 5.19
C LEU A 66 -13.84 -11.37 5.67
N PRO A 67 -14.50 -12.36 6.30
CA PRO A 67 -13.81 -13.56 6.78
C PRO A 67 -13.32 -14.49 5.66
N THR A 68 -13.88 -14.40 4.46
CA THR A 68 -13.59 -15.30 3.33
C THR A 68 -12.88 -14.62 2.18
N ALA A 69 -12.83 -13.28 2.18
CA ALA A 69 -12.12 -12.49 1.17
C ALA A 69 -10.61 -12.81 1.19
N GLN A 70 -10.04 -12.99 0.02
CA GLN A 70 -8.63 -13.32 -0.19
C GLN A 70 -7.85 -12.18 -0.86
N LEU A 71 -8.53 -11.37 -1.68
CA LEU A 71 -7.90 -10.24 -2.33
C LEU A 71 -7.69 -9.08 -1.34
N ARG A 72 -6.47 -8.54 -1.31
CA ARG A 72 -6.14 -7.38 -0.48
C ARG A 72 -7.09 -6.20 -0.73
N THR A 73 -7.45 -5.97 -1.99
CA THR A 73 -8.39 -4.88 -2.37
C THR A 73 -9.75 -5.06 -1.74
N SER A 74 -10.31 -6.29 -1.76
CA SER A 74 -11.59 -6.61 -1.12
C SER A 74 -11.51 -6.40 0.39
N LEU A 75 -10.44 -6.88 1.04
CA LEU A 75 -10.21 -6.71 2.47
C LEU A 75 -10.12 -5.24 2.87
N VAL A 76 -9.40 -4.42 2.09
CA VAL A 76 -9.29 -2.97 2.32
C VAL A 76 -10.67 -2.30 2.18
N ASN A 77 -11.41 -2.61 1.11
CA ASN A 77 -12.75 -2.03 0.90
C ASN A 77 -13.72 -2.40 2.02
N HIS A 78 -13.71 -3.66 2.47
CA HIS A 78 -14.54 -4.08 3.61
C HIS A 78 -14.14 -3.35 4.89
N SER A 79 -12.84 -3.24 5.18
CA SER A 79 -12.37 -2.54 6.38
C SER A 79 -12.73 -1.06 6.38
N LEU A 80 -12.65 -0.40 5.23
CA LEU A 80 -13.09 0.99 5.07
C LEU A 80 -14.59 1.15 5.35
N ALA A 81 -15.43 0.20 4.92
CA ALA A 81 -16.87 0.22 5.21
C ALA A 81 -17.18 0.14 6.72
N PHE A 82 -16.29 -0.46 7.51
CA PHE A 82 -16.37 -0.49 8.98
C PHE A 82 -15.63 0.68 9.65
N GLY A 83 -15.14 1.65 8.88
CA GLY A 83 -14.38 2.80 9.41
C GLY A 83 -12.95 2.48 9.83
N TYR A 84 -12.43 1.30 9.49
CA TYR A 84 -11.05 0.93 9.76
C TYR A 84 -10.17 1.20 8.53
N ILE A 85 -9.17 2.04 8.70
CA ILE A 85 -8.16 2.32 7.67
C ILE A 85 -6.97 1.39 7.93
N PRO A 86 -6.68 0.44 7.02
CA PRO A 86 -5.52 -0.44 7.15
C PRO A 86 -4.23 0.37 7.20
N ARG A 87 -3.35 0.03 8.13
CA ARG A 87 -2.05 0.69 8.25
C ARG A 87 -1.14 0.24 7.11
N SER A 88 -0.33 1.17 6.65
CA SER A 88 0.82 0.89 5.77
C SER A 88 1.91 0.14 6.55
N LYS A 89 2.97 -0.25 5.85
CA LYS A 89 4.22 -0.63 6.51
C LYS A 89 4.71 0.56 7.33
N THR A 90 5.34 0.27 8.46
CA THR A 90 5.89 1.29 9.36
C THR A 90 7.40 1.08 9.42
N SER A 91 8.17 2.14 9.19
CA SER A 91 9.62 2.13 9.33
C SER A 91 10.02 2.06 10.80
N SER A 92 11.11 1.37 11.08
CA SER A 92 11.74 1.42 12.40
C SER A 92 12.27 2.83 12.65
N ASN A 93 12.21 3.29 13.89
CA ASN A 93 12.79 4.57 14.23
C ASN A 93 13.78 4.44 15.40
N ALA A 94 14.72 5.37 15.44
CA ALA A 94 15.70 5.48 16.52
C ALA A 94 15.83 6.93 16.97
N ARG A 95 16.19 7.11 18.24
CA ARG A 95 16.53 8.41 18.81
C ARG A 95 18.04 8.50 18.95
N LEU A 96 18.63 9.53 18.37
CA LEU A 96 20.06 9.77 18.38
C LEU A 96 20.38 11.07 19.10
N THR A 97 21.35 11.05 20.00
CA THR A 97 21.99 12.27 20.49
C THR A 97 23.16 12.61 19.58
N VAL A 98 23.05 13.73 18.89
CA VAL A 98 24.06 14.19 17.93
C VAL A 98 24.67 15.48 18.44
N GLN A 99 25.99 15.47 18.61
CA GLN A 99 26.78 16.62 19.05
C GLN A 99 27.92 16.84 18.07
N VAL A 100 28.17 18.10 17.74
CA VAL A 100 29.27 18.52 16.86
C VAL A 100 30.13 19.54 17.59
N ALA A 101 31.42 19.26 17.70
CA ALA A 101 32.38 20.20 18.22
C ALA A 101 33.12 20.87 17.07
N VAL A 102 33.06 22.19 16.96
CA VAL A 102 33.72 22.98 15.92
C VAL A 102 34.92 23.73 16.55
N THR A 103 36.09 23.53 15.97
CA THR A 103 37.32 24.25 16.33
C THR A 103 37.60 25.32 15.27
N GLY A 104 38.02 26.51 15.70
CA GLY A 104 38.26 27.65 14.82
C GLY A 104 37.12 28.64 14.79
N VAL A 105 36.71 29.07 13.58
CA VAL A 105 35.56 29.98 13.41
C VAL A 105 34.30 29.22 13.74
N GLN A 106 33.55 29.66 14.74
CA GLN A 106 32.35 29.05 15.25
C GLN A 106 31.13 29.82 14.77
N PRO A 107 30.33 29.29 13.81
CA PRO A 107 29.07 29.91 13.42
C PRO A 107 28.07 29.91 14.57
N ASP A 108 27.10 30.81 14.56
CA ASP A 108 26.04 30.85 15.56
C ASP A 108 25.16 29.59 15.53
N THR A 109 24.95 29.04 14.34
CA THR A 109 24.13 27.86 14.12
C THR A 109 24.77 26.92 13.10
N ILE A 110 24.48 25.64 13.24
CA ILE A 110 24.73 24.61 12.22
C ILE A 110 23.44 23.84 11.95
N THR A 111 23.24 23.41 10.69
CA THR A 111 22.06 22.68 10.27
C THR A 111 22.40 21.26 9.84
N LEU A 112 21.55 20.32 10.20
CA LEU A 112 21.54 18.96 9.73
C LEU A 112 20.36 18.83 8.76
N PRO A 113 20.60 18.69 7.44
CA PRO A 113 19.53 18.67 6.45
C PRO A 113 18.59 17.48 6.62
N ALA A 114 17.37 17.61 6.14
CA ALA A 114 16.47 16.47 5.95
C ALA A 114 17.10 15.45 4.99
N GLY A 115 16.88 14.15 5.24
CA GLY A 115 17.50 13.07 4.46
C GLY A 115 18.93 12.71 4.89
N SER A 116 19.51 13.37 5.91
CA SER A 116 20.84 13.03 6.43
C SER A 116 20.87 11.59 6.91
N ALA A 117 21.87 10.83 6.44
CA ALA A 117 21.97 9.39 6.65
C ALA A 117 22.87 9.05 7.87
N PHE A 118 22.40 8.12 8.66
CA PHE A 118 23.12 7.46 9.75
C PHE A 118 23.09 5.97 9.51
N THR A 119 24.22 5.31 9.58
CA THR A 119 24.32 3.87 9.35
C THR A 119 24.78 3.13 10.58
N THR A 120 24.25 1.93 10.78
CA THR A 120 24.71 0.99 11.80
C THR A 120 24.78 -0.42 11.23
N ILE A 121 25.58 -1.25 11.84
CA ILE A 121 25.72 -2.67 11.47
C ILE A 121 25.27 -3.52 12.65
N VAL A 122 24.27 -4.35 12.42
CA VAL A 122 23.76 -5.30 13.41
C VAL A 122 23.85 -6.69 12.80
N GLU A 123 24.53 -7.63 13.45
CA GLU A 123 24.70 -9.01 12.99
C GLU A 123 25.20 -9.13 11.53
N GLY A 124 26.04 -8.20 11.09
CA GLY A 124 26.61 -8.18 9.73
C GLY A 124 25.68 -7.54 8.67
N VAL A 125 24.50 -7.08 9.04
CA VAL A 125 23.56 -6.35 8.17
C VAL A 125 23.68 -4.85 8.42
N THR A 126 23.83 -4.08 7.34
CA THR A 126 23.88 -2.61 7.42
C THR A 126 22.48 -2.05 7.36
N TYR A 127 22.13 -1.25 8.35
CA TYR A 127 20.88 -0.51 8.42
C TYR A 127 21.16 0.98 8.21
N THR A 128 20.37 1.62 7.37
CA THR A 128 20.46 3.06 7.10
C THR A 128 19.23 3.76 7.67
N PHE A 129 19.47 4.79 8.47
CA PHE A 129 18.44 5.64 9.04
C PHE A 129 18.58 7.05 8.49
N ARG A 130 17.47 7.74 8.26
CA ARG A 130 17.48 9.12 7.74
C ARG A 130 16.62 10.05 8.59
N THR A 131 17.02 11.32 8.60
CA THR A 131 16.20 12.40 9.16
C THR A 131 15.07 12.74 8.19
N LEU A 132 13.84 12.97 8.69
CA LEU A 132 12.72 13.42 7.86
C LEU A 132 12.66 14.93 7.72
N ILE A 133 13.17 15.64 8.73
CA ILE A 133 13.15 17.11 8.78
C ILE A 133 14.57 17.62 8.98
N GLU A 134 14.74 18.91 8.73
CA GLU A 134 15.96 19.63 9.08
C GLU A 134 15.99 19.89 10.59
N TYR A 135 17.18 19.78 11.17
CA TYR A 135 17.45 20.14 12.57
C TYR A 135 18.49 21.24 12.62
N THR A 136 18.26 22.24 13.45
CA THR A 136 19.22 23.33 13.69
C THR A 136 19.74 23.28 15.11
N ALA A 137 21.06 23.35 15.26
CA ALA A 137 21.73 23.43 16.57
C ALA A 137 22.41 24.78 16.74
N PHE A 138 22.35 25.33 17.95
CA PHE A 138 22.97 26.60 18.33
C PHE A 138 24.29 26.37 19.05
N ASN A 139 25.22 27.31 18.87
CA ASN A 139 26.47 27.31 19.61
C ASN A 139 26.23 27.52 21.11
N ASN A 140 26.81 26.68 21.93
CA ASN A 140 26.76 26.86 23.39
C ASN A 140 27.75 27.93 23.93
N GLY A 141 28.44 28.67 23.05
CA GLY A 141 29.49 29.62 23.40
C GLY A 141 30.90 29.01 23.53
N GLN A 142 31.04 27.70 23.34
CA GLN A 142 32.31 26.96 23.42
C GLN A 142 32.56 26.13 22.12
N GLY A 143 31.77 26.37 21.07
CA GLY A 143 31.87 25.63 19.84
C GLY A 143 31.25 24.24 19.86
N LEU A 144 30.45 23.90 20.89
CA LEU A 144 29.69 22.67 20.95
C LEU A 144 28.24 22.92 20.56
N TYR A 145 27.75 22.14 19.58
CA TYR A 145 26.40 22.20 19.06
C TYR A 145 25.70 20.88 19.38
N THR A 146 24.57 20.97 20.07
CA THR A 146 23.73 19.80 20.37
C THR A 146 22.43 19.93 19.59
N PHE A 147 22.13 18.95 18.77
CA PHE A 147 20.86 18.91 18.04
C PHE A 147 19.73 18.50 19.00
N VAL A 148 18.62 19.23 18.93
CA VAL A 148 17.46 19.03 19.77
C VAL A 148 16.21 18.83 18.88
N ASP A 149 15.20 18.16 19.40
CA ASP A 149 13.89 18.07 18.75
C ASP A 149 13.09 19.39 18.89
N ALA A 150 11.91 19.43 18.30
CA ALA A 150 11.03 20.62 18.31
C ALA A 150 10.56 21.05 19.71
N ILE A 151 10.68 20.17 20.71
CA ILE A 151 10.33 20.44 22.13
C ILE A 151 11.56 20.65 23.02
N GLY A 152 12.76 20.67 22.42
CA GLY A 152 14.01 20.95 23.13
C GLY A 152 14.68 19.74 23.77
N SER A 153 14.26 18.52 23.46
CA SER A 153 14.93 17.30 23.98
C SER A 153 16.25 17.06 23.24
N PRO A 154 17.32 16.60 23.92
CA PRO A 154 18.65 16.46 23.34
C PRO A 154 18.80 15.22 22.44
N TYR A 155 17.84 14.95 21.59
CA TYR A 155 17.87 13.88 20.61
C TYR A 155 17.11 14.27 19.34
N ILE A 156 17.51 13.67 18.24
CA ILE A 156 16.80 13.72 16.96
C ILE A 156 16.18 12.35 16.67
N THR A 157 15.07 12.32 15.96
CA THR A 157 14.45 11.08 15.52
C THR A 157 14.85 10.79 14.08
N VAL A 158 15.31 9.57 13.84
CA VAL A 158 15.68 9.06 12.52
C VAL A 158 14.86 7.82 12.18
N PHE A 159 14.58 7.61 10.91
CA PHE A 159 13.75 6.52 10.41
C PHE A 159 14.55 5.63 9.48
N GLU A 160 14.35 4.32 9.60
CA GLU A 160 15.00 3.33 8.75
C GLU A 160 14.45 3.41 7.33
N GLY A 161 15.34 3.34 6.35
CA GLY A 161 15.02 3.30 4.93
C GLY A 161 15.60 4.47 4.15
N ASP A 162 15.15 4.59 2.90
CA ASP A 162 15.56 5.64 1.99
C ASP A 162 14.42 6.63 1.76
N LEU A 163 14.78 7.90 1.62
CA LEU A 163 13.84 8.97 1.29
C LEU A 163 13.56 8.93 -0.21
N THR A 164 12.31 8.66 -0.58
CA THR A 164 11.86 8.72 -1.97
C THR A 164 11.10 10.00 -2.20
N VAL A 165 11.55 10.81 -3.16
CA VAL A 165 10.88 12.05 -3.58
C VAL A 165 10.18 11.81 -4.91
N LYS A 166 8.91 12.19 -5.01
CA LYS A 166 8.13 12.20 -6.26
C LYS A 166 7.56 13.60 -6.48
N THR A 167 7.79 14.14 -7.65
CA THR A 167 7.27 15.45 -8.04
C THR A 167 6.11 15.27 -9.02
N PHE A 168 5.04 15.99 -8.78
CA PHE A 168 3.87 16.01 -9.63
C PHE A 168 3.58 17.45 -10.04
N LEU A 169 3.11 17.63 -11.27
CA LEU A 169 2.63 18.92 -11.74
C LEU A 169 1.11 18.99 -11.57
N ALA A 170 0.64 19.99 -10.85
CA ALA A 170 -0.78 20.24 -10.71
C ALA A 170 -1.33 20.94 -11.96
N ASP A 171 -2.46 20.47 -12.48
CA ASP A 171 -3.20 21.11 -13.56
C ASP A 171 -4.26 22.04 -12.97
N PRO A 172 -4.14 23.37 -13.11
CA PRO A 172 -5.09 24.32 -12.53
C PRO A 172 -6.49 24.25 -13.14
N GLN A 173 -6.66 23.52 -14.26
CA GLN A 173 -7.96 23.33 -14.93
C GLN A 173 -8.71 22.07 -14.46
N ALA A 174 -8.09 21.20 -13.68
CA ALA A 174 -8.70 19.97 -13.23
C ALA A 174 -9.34 20.15 -11.85
N ASP A 175 -10.64 19.85 -11.72
CA ASP A 175 -11.38 19.98 -10.47
C ASP A 175 -10.91 19.02 -9.38
N ARG A 176 -10.43 17.84 -9.76
CA ARG A 176 -9.92 16.82 -8.83
C ARG A 176 -8.71 16.12 -9.44
N GLN A 177 -7.62 16.12 -8.70
CA GLN A 177 -6.39 15.46 -9.10
C GLN A 177 -6.02 14.42 -8.03
N VAL A 178 -5.67 13.23 -8.49
CA VAL A 178 -5.18 12.14 -7.63
C VAL A 178 -3.75 11.84 -8.04
N TYR A 179 -2.85 11.96 -7.09
CA TYR A 179 -1.44 11.66 -7.29
C TYR A 179 -1.10 10.33 -6.61
N VAL A 180 -0.56 9.39 -7.37
CA VAL A 180 -0.26 8.05 -6.87
C VAL A 180 1.25 7.89 -6.73
N ILE A 181 1.69 7.50 -5.54
CA ILE A 181 3.06 7.06 -5.29
C ILE A 181 3.07 5.54 -5.43
N PRO A 182 3.69 4.99 -6.49
CA PRO A 182 3.67 3.54 -6.76
C PRO A 182 4.74 2.81 -5.93
N ASP A 183 4.58 2.81 -4.61
CA ASP A 183 5.48 2.13 -3.69
C ASP A 183 4.67 1.38 -2.62
N GLU A 184 4.72 0.06 -2.65
CA GLU A 184 4.02 -0.81 -1.69
C GLU A 184 4.68 -0.83 -0.30
N ASN A 185 5.91 -0.34 -0.20
CA ASN A 185 6.70 -0.32 1.03
C ASN A 185 6.67 1.04 1.73
N LEU A 186 5.88 1.97 1.22
CA LEU A 186 5.78 3.31 1.77
C LEU A 186 5.22 3.31 3.20
N ASP A 187 5.91 4.01 4.10
CA ASP A 187 5.39 4.34 5.42
C ASP A 187 4.56 5.63 5.34
N LEU A 188 3.24 5.47 5.36
CA LEU A 188 2.32 6.62 5.25
C LEU A 188 2.43 7.58 6.42
N SER A 189 2.95 7.14 7.58
CA SER A 189 3.12 8.02 8.74
C SER A 189 4.25 9.04 8.58
N THR A 190 5.17 8.77 7.64
CA THR A 190 6.34 9.62 7.36
C THR A 190 6.18 10.46 6.09
N VAL A 191 5.04 10.36 5.40
CA VAL A 191 4.78 11.12 4.18
C VAL A 191 4.63 12.60 4.49
N ALA A 192 5.40 13.42 3.80
CA ALA A 192 5.28 14.86 3.77
C ALA A 192 5.03 15.33 2.33
N VAL A 193 4.04 16.19 2.16
CA VAL A 193 3.70 16.78 0.86
C VAL A 193 4.09 18.26 0.89
N GLN A 194 4.93 18.67 -0.04
CA GLN A 194 5.28 20.07 -0.23
C GLN A 194 4.53 20.60 -1.45
N VAL A 195 3.75 21.64 -1.24
CA VAL A 195 3.02 22.34 -2.31
C VAL A 195 3.70 23.66 -2.55
N TYR A 196 4.26 23.82 -3.75
CA TYR A 196 4.92 25.04 -4.20
C TYR A 196 3.89 25.98 -4.82
N ASP A 197 4.08 27.28 -4.61
CA ASP A 197 3.18 28.32 -5.13
C ASP A 197 3.27 28.42 -6.68
N ASP A 198 4.44 28.14 -7.24
CA ASP A 198 4.73 28.16 -8.68
C ASP A 198 5.88 27.17 -8.97
N ILE A 199 6.01 26.75 -10.22
CA ILE A 199 7.06 25.81 -10.69
C ILE A 199 8.49 26.38 -10.51
N ASN A 200 8.63 27.69 -10.46
CA ASN A 200 9.91 28.40 -10.26
C ASN A 200 10.03 29.04 -8.86
N SER A 201 9.08 28.78 -7.97
CA SER A 201 9.10 29.33 -6.61
C SER A 201 9.83 28.40 -5.66
N ASP A 202 10.65 28.97 -4.77
CA ASP A 202 11.23 28.26 -3.64
C ASP A 202 10.29 28.26 -2.42
N ASN A 203 9.16 29.00 -2.52
CA ASN A 203 8.15 29.04 -1.45
C ASN A 203 7.24 27.83 -1.56
N PHE A 204 7.07 27.13 -0.45
CA PHE A 204 6.18 25.97 -0.37
C PHE A 204 5.50 25.86 1.00
N THR A 205 4.37 25.19 1.04
CA THR A 205 3.68 24.79 2.26
C THR A 205 3.83 23.28 2.44
N THR A 206 4.22 22.85 3.64
CA THR A 206 4.39 21.43 3.96
C THR A 206 3.16 20.90 4.71
N TYR A 207 2.64 19.78 4.22
CA TYR A 207 1.56 19.00 4.84
C TYR A 207 2.09 17.63 5.26
N PHE A 208 1.78 17.24 6.50
CA PHE A 208 2.14 15.92 7.02
C PHE A 208 0.89 15.04 7.09
N SER A 209 1.05 13.76 6.84
CA SER A 209 -0.03 12.75 6.86
C SER A 209 -0.84 12.75 8.17
N GLY A 210 -0.23 13.08 9.31
CA GLY A 210 -0.90 13.20 10.60
C GLY A 210 -1.87 14.39 10.74
N ASN A 211 -1.78 15.40 9.88
CA ASN A 211 -2.63 16.61 9.89
C ASN A 211 -3.78 16.55 8.87
N ALA A 212 -3.88 15.48 8.11
CA ALA A 212 -4.92 15.29 7.09
C ALA A 212 -6.35 15.06 7.67
N THR A 213 -6.55 15.19 8.98
CA THR A 213 -7.84 14.99 9.63
C THR A 213 -8.73 16.23 9.69
N SER A 214 -8.29 17.38 9.19
CA SER A 214 -9.15 18.56 9.09
C SER A 214 -9.41 18.96 7.64
N GLY A 215 -10.35 18.29 6.98
CA GLY A 215 -11.17 18.86 5.92
C GLY A 215 -10.60 18.96 4.51
N GLY A 216 -9.50 18.28 4.19
CA GLY A 216 -9.00 18.18 2.83
C GLY A 216 -8.56 16.75 2.54
N ASN A 217 -9.16 16.10 1.55
CA ASN A 217 -8.72 14.81 1.04
C ASN A 217 -7.31 14.96 0.46
N VAL A 218 -6.30 14.62 1.24
CA VAL A 218 -4.99 14.27 0.72
C VAL A 218 -4.98 12.75 0.56
N ILE A 219 -5.13 12.30 -0.65
CA ILE A 219 -4.97 10.90 -1.07
C ILE A 219 -3.81 10.85 -2.03
#